data_2afa6b02e1c1491ba94212edd59901bc
#
_entry.id   2afa6b02e1c1491ba94212edd59901bc
#
_cell.length_a   1.000
_cell.length_b   1.000
_cell.length_c   1.000
_cell.angle_alpha   90.00
_cell.angle_beta   90.00
_cell.angle_gamma   90.00
#
_symmetry.space_group_name_H-M   'P 1'
#
loop_
_entity.id
_entity.type
_entity.pdbx_description
1 polymer ?
#
loop_
_entity_poly.entity_id
_entity_poly.type
_entity_poly.pdbx_seq_one_letter_code
_entity_poly.pdbx_strand_id
1 'polypeptide(L)'
;MSREEDNKAVMRRWYDEMWSNLDFDLIPELAGPTYTRHDVRGTREVTAEQYRDEVMPMKGQWKISDFHYFLMAEGDYVTAIGTWKINDAMQWDWVQTFRLEHGKLVETWLPAMATEGRWAPDEIPQPG
;
A
#
# COMPACT_ATOMS: atom_id res chain seq x y z
N MET A 1 -5.36 -1.97 -22.47
CA MET A 1 -5.09 -2.84 -21.33
C MET A 1 -6.38 -3.04 -20.53
N SER A 2 -6.43 -4.10 -19.75
CA SER A 2 -7.60 -4.38 -18.94
C SER A 2 -7.68 -3.43 -17.73
N ARG A 3 -8.89 -3.35 -17.15
CA ARG A 3 -9.09 -2.61 -15.89
C ARG A 3 -8.16 -3.12 -14.79
N GLU A 4 -8.01 -4.45 -14.71
CA GLU A 4 -7.14 -5.08 -13.71
C GLU A 4 -5.68 -4.66 -13.89
N GLU A 5 -5.18 -4.63 -15.13
CA GLU A 5 -3.81 -4.18 -15.40
C GLU A 5 -3.62 -2.70 -15.10
N ASP A 6 -4.62 -1.87 -15.45
CA ASP A 6 -4.57 -0.44 -15.14
C ASP A 6 -4.57 -0.20 -13.64
N ASN A 7 -5.39 -0.93 -12.88
CA ASN A 7 -5.46 -0.81 -11.43
C ASN A 7 -4.16 -1.29 -10.76
N LYS A 8 -3.57 -2.38 -11.26
CA LYS A 8 -2.26 -2.82 -10.75
C LYS A 8 -1.18 -1.78 -11.02
N ALA A 9 -1.25 -1.07 -12.15
CA ALA A 9 -0.29 -0.01 -12.45
C ALA A 9 -0.38 1.14 -11.43
N VAL A 10 -1.59 1.52 -11.02
CA VAL A 10 -1.78 2.52 -9.96
C VAL A 10 -1.16 2.02 -8.65
N MET A 11 -1.38 0.75 -8.32
CA MET A 11 -0.83 0.18 -7.09
C MET A 11 0.69 0.07 -7.12
N ARG A 12 1.29 -0.17 -8.28
CA ARG A 12 2.76 -0.13 -8.40
C ARG A 12 3.29 1.26 -8.08
N ARG A 13 2.63 2.31 -8.54
CA ARG A 13 3.02 3.68 -8.19
C ARG A 13 2.88 3.93 -6.68
N TRP A 14 1.81 3.41 -6.07
CA TRP A 14 1.57 3.52 -4.64
C TRP A 14 2.74 2.93 -3.84
N TYR A 15 3.26 1.78 -4.25
CA TYR A 15 4.35 1.12 -3.56
C TYR A 15 5.74 1.58 -4.02
N ASP A 16 5.98 1.64 -5.32
CA ASP A 16 7.32 1.91 -5.86
C ASP A 16 7.69 3.38 -5.77
N GLU A 17 6.73 4.28 -5.99
CA GLU A 17 7.00 5.73 -6.00
C GLU A 17 6.67 6.36 -4.66
N MET A 18 5.54 6.03 -4.06
CA MET A 18 5.09 6.70 -2.85
C MET A 18 5.70 6.06 -1.60
N TRP A 19 5.40 4.79 -1.30
CA TRP A 19 5.90 4.17 -0.08
C TRP A 19 7.41 3.94 -0.06
N SER A 20 8.00 3.50 -1.16
CA SER A 20 9.45 3.24 -1.22
C SER A 20 10.27 4.49 -0.95
N ASN A 21 9.77 5.66 -1.34
CA ASN A 21 10.45 6.94 -1.18
C ASN A 21 9.86 7.80 -0.06
N LEU A 22 8.78 7.32 0.58
CA LEU A 22 8.00 8.10 1.55
C LEU A 22 7.58 9.45 0.95
N ASP A 23 7.24 9.45 -0.33
CA ASP A 23 6.78 10.63 -1.06
C ASP A 23 5.27 10.74 -0.93
N PHE A 24 4.82 11.14 0.25
CA PHE A 24 3.41 11.16 0.59
C PHE A 24 2.61 12.22 -0.15
N ASP A 25 3.26 13.17 -0.81
CA ASP A 25 2.57 14.14 -1.66
C ASP A 25 1.92 13.50 -2.88
N LEU A 26 2.31 12.26 -3.22
CA LEU A 26 1.65 11.50 -4.29
C LEU A 26 0.27 10.96 -3.86
N ILE A 27 -0.05 10.90 -2.58
CA ILE A 27 -1.30 10.31 -2.11
C ILE A 27 -2.53 10.98 -2.75
N PRO A 28 -2.66 12.31 -2.77
CA PRO A 28 -3.83 12.92 -3.42
C PRO A 28 -3.92 12.67 -4.93
N GLU A 29 -2.81 12.35 -5.58
CA GLU A 29 -2.82 11.98 -6.99
C GLU A 29 -3.31 10.55 -7.20
N LEU A 30 -3.02 9.64 -6.27
CA LEU A 30 -3.29 8.21 -6.41
C LEU A 30 -4.55 7.76 -5.70
N ALA A 31 -5.06 8.52 -4.75
CA ALA A 31 -6.21 8.16 -3.92
C ALA A 31 -7.22 9.29 -3.83
N GLY A 32 -8.44 8.92 -3.51
CA GLY A 32 -9.45 9.89 -3.17
C GLY A 32 -10.42 10.25 -4.29
N PRO A 33 -11.15 11.37 -4.13
CA PRO A 33 -10.98 12.37 -3.05
C PRO A 33 -11.20 11.84 -1.65
N THR A 34 -12.13 10.88 -1.46
CA THR A 34 -12.41 10.24 -0.19
C THR A 34 -11.82 8.83 -0.18
N TYR A 35 -11.33 8.40 0.96
CA TYR A 35 -10.64 7.14 1.11
C TYR A 35 -11.11 6.46 2.39
N THR A 36 -11.82 5.32 2.24
CA THR A 36 -12.31 4.55 3.38
C THR A 36 -11.27 3.52 3.81
N ARG A 37 -10.89 3.52 5.07
CA ARG A 37 -9.90 2.58 5.62
C ARG A 37 -10.55 1.65 6.64
N HIS A 38 -10.38 0.35 6.43
CA HIS A 38 -10.71 -0.70 7.40
C HIS A 38 -9.37 -1.22 7.94
N ASP A 39 -8.89 -0.62 9.02
CA ASP A 39 -7.57 -0.96 9.57
C ASP A 39 -7.66 -1.25 11.07
N VAL A 40 -6.52 -1.31 11.76
CA VAL A 40 -6.49 -1.64 13.19
C VAL A 40 -7.29 -0.68 14.07
N ARG A 41 -7.59 0.52 13.57
CA ARG A 41 -8.42 1.49 14.28
C ARG A 41 -9.91 1.35 13.96
N GLY A 42 -10.29 0.34 13.16
CA GLY A 42 -11.64 0.15 12.68
C GLY A 42 -11.89 0.84 11.36
N THR A 43 -13.17 1.03 11.02
CA THR A 43 -13.57 1.65 9.78
C THR A 43 -13.65 3.17 9.95
N ARG A 44 -12.96 3.89 9.06
CA ARG A 44 -12.97 5.35 9.08
C ARG A 44 -12.83 5.89 7.66
N GLU A 45 -13.44 7.03 7.42
CA GLU A 45 -13.36 7.72 6.15
C GLU A 45 -12.45 8.93 6.31
N VAL A 46 -11.50 9.07 5.40
CA VAL A 46 -10.58 10.21 5.36
C VAL A 46 -10.54 10.78 3.95
N THR A 47 -10.15 12.04 3.81
CA THR A 47 -9.77 12.54 2.51
C THR A 47 -8.34 12.09 2.20
N ALA A 48 -7.95 12.14 0.92
CA ALA A 48 -6.57 11.82 0.56
C ALA A 48 -5.57 12.71 1.29
N GLU A 49 -5.89 14.00 1.44
CA GLU A 49 -5.04 14.97 2.13
C GLU A 49 -4.94 14.66 3.63
N GLN A 50 -6.04 14.24 4.27
CA GLN A 50 -6.01 13.85 5.67
C GLN A 50 -5.11 12.62 5.88
N TYR A 51 -5.19 11.64 4.99
CA TYR A 51 -4.33 10.46 5.08
C TYR A 51 -2.87 10.82 4.85
N ARG A 52 -2.59 11.68 3.86
CA ARG A 52 -1.24 12.20 3.64
C ARG A 52 -0.68 12.83 4.92
N ASP A 53 -1.46 13.68 5.56
CA ASP A 53 -1.02 14.37 6.78
C ASP A 53 -0.82 13.39 7.94
N GLU A 54 -1.63 12.32 7.99
CA GLU A 54 -1.52 11.28 9.01
C GLU A 54 -0.19 10.52 8.92
N VAL A 55 0.26 10.20 7.72
CA VAL A 55 1.50 9.42 7.51
C VAL A 55 2.74 10.29 7.37
N MET A 56 2.58 11.59 7.15
CA MET A 56 3.70 12.50 6.93
C MET A 56 4.77 12.45 8.02
N PRO A 57 4.45 12.26 9.33
CA PRO A 57 5.49 12.14 10.35
C PRO A 57 6.46 10.98 10.15
N MET A 58 6.12 9.98 9.33
CA MET A 58 7.03 8.88 9.02
C MET A 58 8.21 9.35 8.16
N LYS A 59 8.02 10.40 7.37
CA LYS A 59 9.06 10.96 6.52
C LYS A 59 10.16 11.56 7.40
N GLY A 60 11.39 11.17 7.15
CA GLY A 60 12.52 11.58 7.95
C GLY A 60 12.80 10.70 9.18
N GLN A 61 11.85 9.82 9.55
CA GLN A 61 12.01 8.88 10.66
C GLN A 61 12.18 7.45 10.16
N TRP A 62 11.55 7.12 9.04
CA TRP A 62 11.57 5.77 8.48
C TRP A 62 12.40 5.74 7.20
N LYS A 63 13.04 4.61 6.99
CA LYS A 63 13.66 4.24 5.73
C LYS A 63 13.08 2.88 5.35
N ILE A 64 12.42 2.82 4.19
CA ILE A 64 11.90 1.56 3.66
C ILE A 64 12.98 0.93 2.79
N SER A 65 13.27 -0.33 3.04
CA SER A 65 14.25 -1.08 2.27
C SER A 65 13.82 -2.53 2.14
N ASP A 66 14.49 -3.28 1.26
CA ASP A 66 14.24 -4.71 1.02
C ASP A 66 12.75 -4.97 0.82
N PHE A 67 12.14 -4.18 -0.06
CA PHE A 67 10.70 -4.18 -0.30
C PHE A 67 10.37 -5.15 -1.43
N HIS A 68 9.58 -6.16 -1.12
CA HIS A 68 9.13 -7.16 -2.08
C HIS A 68 7.62 -7.32 -1.96
N TYR A 69 6.92 -7.29 -3.08
CA TYR A 69 5.47 -7.46 -3.08
C TYR A 69 4.98 -8.09 -4.37
N PHE A 70 3.78 -8.66 -4.31
CA PHE A 70 3.08 -9.25 -5.45
C PHE A 70 1.65 -8.74 -5.47
N LEU A 71 1.14 -8.41 -6.66
CA LEU A 71 -0.22 -7.91 -6.84
C LEU A 71 -1.09 -8.92 -7.58
N MET A 72 -2.31 -9.07 -7.09
CA MET A 72 -3.38 -9.80 -7.78
C MET A 72 -4.55 -8.85 -7.96
N ALA A 73 -5.29 -8.96 -9.07
CA ALA A 73 -6.41 -8.07 -9.32
C ALA A 73 -7.60 -8.82 -9.88
N GLU A 74 -8.79 -8.43 -9.44
CA GLU A 74 -10.06 -8.89 -9.97
C GLU A 74 -11.07 -7.74 -9.91
N GLY A 75 -11.62 -7.36 -11.07
CA GLY A 75 -12.55 -6.24 -11.14
C GLY A 75 -11.91 -4.95 -10.65
N ASP A 76 -12.56 -4.30 -9.70
CA ASP A 76 -12.08 -3.05 -9.12
C ASP A 76 -11.09 -3.25 -7.96
N TYR A 77 -10.77 -4.50 -7.63
CA TYR A 77 -9.98 -4.83 -6.45
C TYR A 77 -8.57 -5.27 -6.81
N VAL A 78 -7.60 -4.83 -6.00
CA VAL A 78 -6.22 -5.29 -6.08
C VAL A 78 -5.80 -5.73 -4.69
N THR A 79 -5.20 -6.92 -4.59
CA THR A 79 -4.63 -7.42 -3.34
C THR A 79 -3.12 -7.49 -3.48
N ALA A 80 -2.43 -7.00 -2.45
CA ALA A 80 -0.98 -7.05 -2.36
C ALA A 80 -0.54 -7.98 -1.24
N ILE A 81 0.45 -8.82 -1.52
CA ILE A 81 1.17 -9.60 -0.52
C ILE A 81 2.57 -9.04 -0.50
N GLY A 82 3.05 -8.58 0.66
CA GLY A 82 4.33 -7.91 0.69
C GLY A 82 5.09 -8.02 2.00
N THR A 83 6.35 -7.66 1.91
CA THR A 83 7.24 -7.52 3.06
C THR A 83 8.19 -6.36 2.81
N TRP A 84 8.54 -5.65 3.87
CA TRP A 84 9.57 -4.60 3.81
C TRP A 84 10.32 -4.52 5.12
N LYS A 85 11.48 -3.88 5.08
CA LYS A 85 12.23 -3.54 6.28
C LYS A 85 12.11 -2.06 6.55
N ILE A 86 12.03 -1.71 7.83
CA ILE A 86 11.99 -0.35 8.29
C ILE A 86 13.28 -0.09 9.07
N ASN A 87 14.06 0.90 8.63
CA ASN A 87 15.31 1.32 9.26
C ASN A 87 16.35 0.19 9.37
N ASP A 88 16.29 -0.77 8.45
CA ASP A 88 17.16 -1.95 8.42
C ASP A 88 17.12 -2.77 9.72
N ALA A 89 16.11 -2.57 10.55
CA ALA A 89 16.00 -3.20 11.87
C ALA A 89 14.74 -4.02 12.04
N MET A 90 13.61 -3.57 11.53
CA MET A 90 12.32 -4.25 11.67
C MET A 90 11.85 -4.76 10.31
N GLN A 91 11.26 -5.94 10.29
CA GLN A 91 10.61 -6.45 9.09
C GLN A 91 9.11 -6.57 9.35
N TRP A 92 8.32 -6.04 8.43
CA TRP A 92 6.86 -6.13 8.47
C TRP A 92 6.39 -6.95 7.27
N ASP A 93 5.53 -7.94 7.53
CA ASP A 93 4.87 -8.76 6.51
C ASP A 93 3.40 -8.42 6.51
N TRP A 94 2.79 -8.35 5.31
CA TRP A 94 1.40 -7.89 5.23
C TRP A 94 0.69 -8.39 3.98
N VAL A 95 -0.64 -8.42 4.09
CA VAL A 95 -1.57 -8.61 2.97
C VAL A 95 -2.59 -7.49 3.08
N GLN A 96 -2.82 -6.79 1.99
CA GLN A 96 -3.72 -5.64 1.95
C GLN A 96 -4.54 -5.66 0.66
N THR A 97 -5.83 -5.38 0.76
CA THR A 97 -6.70 -5.28 -0.41
C THR A 97 -7.14 -3.84 -0.59
N PHE A 98 -7.23 -3.42 -1.85
CA PHE A 98 -7.67 -2.09 -2.25
C PHE A 98 -8.82 -2.18 -3.23
N ARG A 99 -9.73 -1.23 -3.18
CA ARG A 99 -10.73 -1.00 -4.23
C ARG A 99 -10.42 0.34 -4.90
N LEU A 100 -10.49 0.34 -6.23
CA LEU A 100 -10.21 1.53 -7.03
C LEU A 100 -11.45 1.93 -7.82
N GLU A 101 -11.62 3.24 -8.01
CA GLU A 101 -12.64 3.81 -8.89
C GLU A 101 -11.95 4.84 -9.80
N HIS A 102 -12.15 4.71 -11.10
CA HIS A 102 -11.58 5.65 -12.09
C HIS A 102 -10.07 5.85 -11.90
N GLY A 103 -9.36 4.76 -11.60
CA GLY A 103 -7.90 4.80 -11.45
C GLY A 103 -7.40 5.38 -10.13
N LYS A 104 -8.28 5.51 -9.13
CA LYS A 104 -7.90 6.04 -7.82
C LYS A 104 -8.31 5.12 -6.69
N LEU A 105 -7.48 5.01 -5.68
CA LEU A 105 -7.80 4.29 -4.46
C LEU A 105 -8.94 4.98 -3.71
N VAL A 106 -9.98 4.21 -3.36
CA VAL A 106 -11.12 4.75 -2.60
C VAL A 106 -11.45 3.93 -1.36
N GLU A 107 -10.90 2.72 -1.25
CA GLU A 107 -11.17 1.88 -0.08
C GLU A 107 -10.04 0.86 0.12
N THR A 108 -9.72 0.53 1.37
CA THR A 108 -8.71 -0.47 1.68
C THR A 108 -9.04 -1.28 2.92
N TRP A 109 -8.57 -2.52 2.95
CA TRP A 109 -8.69 -3.45 4.08
C TRP A 109 -7.29 -3.89 4.48
N LEU A 110 -6.89 -3.57 5.71
CA LEU A 110 -5.61 -3.96 6.29
C LEU A 110 -5.81 -4.18 7.79
N PRO A 111 -6.18 -5.39 8.24
CA PRO A 111 -6.46 -5.62 9.65
C PRO A 111 -5.25 -5.40 10.55
N ALA A 112 -4.08 -5.86 10.12
CA ALA A 112 -2.82 -5.63 10.82
C ALA A 112 -1.67 -6.06 9.94
N MET A 113 -0.48 -5.50 10.19
CA MET A 113 0.78 -6.00 9.66
C MET A 113 1.45 -6.84 10.74
N ALA A 114 2.12 -7.92 10.34
CA ALA A 114 2.98 -8.66 11.24
C ALA A 114 4.29 -7.87 11.42
N THR A 115 4.48 -7.28 12.59
CA THR A 115 5.60 -6.35 12.83
C THR A 115 6.90 -7.07 13.24
N GLU A 116 6.83 -8.39 13.41
CA GLU A 116 8.00 -9.26 13.56
C GLU A 116 8.02 -10.23 12.38
N GLY A 117 8.08 -9.66 11.18
CA GLY A 117 7.96 -10.41 9.94
C GLY A 117 9.13 -11.35 9.70
N ARG A 118 8.85 -12.47 9.02
CA ARG A 118 9.83 -13.53 8.79
C ARG A 118 9.85 -14.05 7.35
N TRP A 119 9.04 -13.44 6.46
CA TRP A 119 9.00 -13.90 5.08
C TRP A 119 10.31 -13.56 4.39
N ALA A 120 10.93 -14.56 3.76
CA ALA A 120 12.08 -14.31 2.90
C ALA A 120 11.60 -13.72 1.56
N PRO A 121 12.42 -12.92 0.89
CA PRO A 121 12.02 -12.32 -0.40
C PRO A 121 11.54 -13.35 -1.43
N ASP A 122 12.14 -14.52 -1.48
CA ASP A 122 11.77 -15.57 -2.43
C ASP A 122 10.49 -16.32 -2.05
N GLU A 123 9.96 -16.07 -0.85
CA GLU A 123 8.66 -16.61 -0.42
C GLU A 123 7.50 -15.72 -0.86
N ILE A 124 7.74 -14.49 -1.32
CA ILE A 124 6.71 -13.65 -1.92
C ILE A 124 6.41 -14.21 -3.31
N PRO A 125 5.11 -14.37 -3.67
CA PRO A 125 4.76 -14.85 -5.01
C PRO A 125 5.40 -14.00 -6.10
N GLN A 126 5.78 -14.63 -7.18
CA GLN A 126 6.39 -13.96 -8.34
C GLN A 126 5.43 -14.01 -9.52
N PRO A 127 5.45 -12.99 -10.41
CA PRO A 127 4.68 -13.06 -11.64
C PRO A 127 5.12 -14.28 -12.44
N GLY A 128 4.11 -15.05 -12.91
CA GLY A 128 4.35 -16.28 -13.65
C GLY A 128 4.83 -16.08 -15.07
#